data_234f4f6d9621ceb3fe85d38c48b91075
#
_entry.id   234f4f6d9621ceb3fe85d38c48b91075
#
_cell.length_a   1.000
_cell.length_b   1.000
_cell.length_c   1.000
_cell.angle_alpha   90.00
_cell.angle_beta   90.00
_cell.angle_gamma   90.00
#
_symmetry.space_group_name_H-M   'P 1'
#
loop_
_entity.id
_entity.type
_entity.pdbx_description
1 polymer ?
#
loop_
_entity_poly.entity_id
_entity_poly.type
_entity_poly.pdbx_seq_one_letter_code
_entity_poly.pdbx_strand_id
1 'polypeptide(L)'
;MRTSRLTTTAVAVAAISVLATACTGQSEAGASDDPNAKTTINFWHGWSAPAEVKAVQDNIDRFEKAHPNITVKVSGNINDDKLNQALRAGGSDGPDVVSSFTTANVGKFCSSGAFTDLKPFIEKSKLDLEKTFPKVLLDYTQFEGKRCALPLLTDAYGLYYNKDAFKKAGVAAPPKTLSELADVAQKLTVEKGDTYQQLGFMPNFHGYETVVSHYMPSWDHAYFDENGKSNIAQDPAFAEMFTYQKKLVDSLGGYTRLEKYRGTFGDEWGAKHPFHTGQVAMQLDGEWRLGMAEDAGVDFEIGVAPMPVADDEADSYGKGYLSGTIVGIAPASKKQNAAWELVEFMTSDTEAVVNFSNGIRNVPSTLQALTSPDLKFDPRFQTFLDIAQHPESSTSDGAVNGATYQLTLQDFGYQYEKGAVKDLQAGLEKTARQIDTDIAKAKAK
;
A
#
# COMPACT_ATOMS: atom_id res chain seq x y z
N MET A 1 -5.89 -22.09 73.56
CA MET A 1 -6.47 -21.49 74.78
C MET A 1 -7.33 -20.26 74.40
N ARG A 2 -8.57 -20.33 74.87
CA ARG A 2 -9.64 -19.31 74.94
C ARG A 2 -10.17 -18.80 73.61
N THR A 3 -11.26 -19.33 73.01
CA THR A 3 -12.70 -19.33 73.40
C THR A 3 -13.27 -17.98 73.87
N SER A 4 -14.22 -17.48 73.09
CA SER A 4 -15.52 -16.92 73.57
C SER A 4 -16.24 -16.26 72.39
N ARG A 5 -17.28 -16.87 71.80
CA ARG A 5 -18.74 -16.82 72.10
C ARG A 5 -19.41 -15.50 71.60
N LEU A 6 -20.14 -15.67 70.53
CA LEU A 6 -21.58 -15.39 70.29
C LEU A 6 -22.25 -14.30 71.11
N THR A 7 -22.88 -13.36 70.43
CA THR A 7 -24.30 -13.03 70.71
C THR A 7 -24.98 -12.48 69.45
N THR A 8 -26.08 -13.13 69.13
CA THR A 8 -27.13 -12.78 68.16
C THR A 8 -28.03 -11.71 68.78
N THR A 9 -28.38 -10.71 67.97
CA THR A 9 -29.62 -9.95 68.25
C THR A 9 -30.32 -9.64 66.94
N ALA A 10 -31.44 -10.26 66.73
CA ALA A 10 -32.42 -9.95 65.70
C ALA A 10 -33.30 -8.82 66.16
N VAL A 11 -33.48 -7.80 65.30
CA VAL A 11 -34.62 -6.90 65.38
C VAL A 11 -35.19 -6.71 63.97
N ALA A 12 -36.39 -7.24 63.82
CA ALA A 12 -37.26 -6.94 62.73
C ALA A 12 -37.91 -5.58 62.97
N VAL A 13 -38.17 -4.74 61.96
CA VAL A 13 -39.45 -4.05 61.75
C VAL A 13 -39.40 -3.11 60.53
N ALA A 14 -40.41 -3.28 59.72
CA ALA A 14 -41.20 -2.34 58.91
C ALA A 14 -40.66 -1.83 57.56
N ALA A 15 -41.33 -2.32 56.57
CA ALA A 15 -41.46 -1.77 55.23
C ALA A 15 -41.99 -0.31 55.25
N ILE A 16 -41.31 0.56 54.51
CA ILE A 16 -41.95 1.76 53.93
C ILE A 16 -41.53 1.78 52.46
N SER A 17 -42.51 1.52 51.61
CA SER A 17 -42.42 1.67 50.16
C SER A 17 -42.41 3.16 49.82
N VAL A 18 -41.32 3.66 49.32
CA VAL A 18 -41.31 4.96 48.61
C VAL A 18 -40.89 4.65 47.18
N LEU A 19 -41.84 4.69 46.30
CA LEU A 19 -41.65 4.76 44.84
C LEU A 19 -40.95 6.09 44.54
N ALA A 20 -39.65 6.05 44.29
CA ALA A 20 -38.95 7.12 43.63
C ALA A 20 -38.56 6.59 42.24
N THR A 21 -39.38 6.86 41.27
CA THR A 21 -39.09 6.76 39.85
C THR A 21 -37.97 7.77 39.53
N ALA A 22 -36.72 7.33 39.64
CA ALA A 22 -35.60 8.03 39.04
C ALA A 22 -35.31 7.34 37.71
N CYS A 23 -35.95 7.83 36.66
CA CYS A 23 -35.49 7.60 35.28
C CYS A 23 -34.14 8.28 35.12
N THR A 24 -33.06 7.56 35.38
CA THR A 24 -31.78 7.82 34.74
C THR A 24 -31.58 6.75 33.68
N GLY A 25 -32.40 6.80 32.65
CA GLY A 25 -32.15 6.20 31.40
C GLY A 25 -30.98 6.94 30.76
N GLN A 26 -29.75 6.49 31.01
CA GLN A 26 -28.70 6.68 30.06
C GLN A 26 -29.12 5.81 28.87
N SER A 27 -29.81 6.42 27.93
CA SER A 27 -30.00 5.89 26.60
C SER A 27 -28.59 5.69 26.04
N GLU A 28 -28.13 4.43 25.95
CA GLU A 28 -27.19 4.08 24.91
C GLU A 28 -27.84 4.67 23.65
N ALA A 29 -27.20 5.65 23.05
CA ALA A 29 -27.60 6.19 21.77
C ALA A 29 -27.38 5.06 20.78
N GLY A 30 -28.42 4.26 20.58
CA GLY A 30 -28.53 3.38 19.44
C GLY A 30 -28.31 4.26 18.22
N ALA A 31 -27.51 3.81 17.27
CA ALA A 31 -27.29 4.48 16.02
C ALA A 31 -28.64 4.91 15.46
N SER A 32 -28.91 6.21 15.47
CA SER A 32 -30.17 6.72 14.93
C SER A 32 -30.06 6.57 13.43
N ASP A 33 -31.03 5.89 12.81
CA ASP A 33 -31.18 5.82 11.35
C ASP A 33 -31.62 7.17 10.74
N ASP A 34 -31.70 8.21 11.56
CA ASP A 34 -31.98 9.59 11.12
C ASP A 34 -30.74 10.15 10.42
N PRO A 35 -30.77 10.37 9.10
CA PRO A 35 -29.65 10.91 8.34
C PRO A 35 -29.28 12.35 8.74
N ASN A 36 -30.13 13.05 9.50
CA ASN A 36 -29.89 14.41 9.99
C ASN A 36 -29.37 14.44 11.44
N ALA A 37 -29.24 13.30 12.10
CA ALA A 37 -28.72 13.25 13.47
C ALA A 37 -27.25 13.67 13.52
N LYS A 38 -26.90 14.57 14.43
CA LYS A 38 -25.52 14.97 14.66
C LYS A 38 -24.69 13.78 15.11
N THR A 39 -23.66 13.46 14.35
CA THR A 39 -22.78 12.30 14.58
C THR A 39 -21.32 12.74 14.56
N THR A 40 -20.51 12.13 15.44
CA THR A 40 -19.05 12.28 15.38
C THR A 40 -18.44 10.93 15.05
N ILE A 41 -17.61 10.86 14.01
CA ILE A 41 -16.87 9.65 13.60
C ILE A 41 -15.37 9.85 13.80
N ASN A 42 -14.63 8.74 13.98
CA ASN A 42 -13.18 8.72 14.14
C ASN A 42 -12.53 8.19 12.86
N PHE A 43 -11.70 8.99 12.22
CA PHE A 43 -10.88 8.58 11.07
C PHE A 43 -9.42 8.39 11.47
N TRP A 44 -8.87 7.19 11.24
CA TRP A 44 -7.48 6.87 11.53
C TRP A 44 -6.71 6.64 10.23
N HIS A 45 -5.52 7.28 10.12
CA HIS A 45 -4.68 7.21 8.93
C HIS A 45 -3.18 7.14 9.26
N GLY A 46 -2.36 6.73 8.28
CA GLY A 46 -0.91 6.54 8.44
C GLY A 46 -0.08 7.81 8.24
N TRP A 47 -0.57 8.82 7.52
CA TRP A 47 0.20 10.01 7.19
C TRP A 47 0.69 10.77 8.42
N SER A 48 1.94 11.25 8.35
CA SER A 48 2.61 11.93 9.47
C SER A 48 3.37 13.20 9.06
N ALA A 49 3.74 13.35 7.79
CA ALA A 49 4.40 14.57 7.32
C ALA A 49 3.44 15.77 7.40
N PRO A 50 3.90 16.97 7.79
CA PRO A 50 3.02 18.12 8.01
C PRO A 50 2.16 18.50 6.80
N ALA A 51 2.69 18.41 5.59
CA ALA A 51 1.95 18.69 4.34
C ALA A 51 0.83 17.66 4.10
N GLU A 52 1.11 16.38 4.34
CA GLU A 52 0.15 15.30 4.19
C GLU A 52 -0.99 15.41 5.23
N VAL A 53 -0.63 15.62 6.50
CA VAL A 53 -1.61 15.82 7.58
C VAL A 53 -2.51 17.00 7.26
N LYS A 54 -1.95 18.10 6.71
CA LYS A 54 -2.73 19.25 6.25
C LYS A 54 -3.68 18.85 5.11
N ALA A 55 -3.22 18.11 4.13
CA ALA A 55 -4.06 17.67 3.00
C ALA A 55 -5.24 16.80 3.47
N VAL A 56 -5.00 15.91 4.43
CA VAL A 56 -6.07 15.13 5.09
C VAL A 56 -7.07 16.08 5.75
N GLN A 57 -6.60 17.04 6.56
CA GLN A 57 -7.49 17.97 7.25
C GLN A 57 -8.29 18.82 6.27
N ASP A 58 -7.65 19.35 5.22
CA ASP A 58 -8.32 20.15 4.18
C ASP A 58 -9.44 19.33 3.48
N ASN A 59 -9.24 18.02 3.29
CA ASN A 59 -10.26 17.14 2.71
C ASN A 59 -11.41 16.86 3.70
N ILE A 60 -11.10 16.68 4.99
CA ILE A 60 -12.10 16.54 6.04
C ILE A 60 -12.93 17.81 6.20
N ASP A 61 -12.30 18.99 6.14
CA ASP A 61 -13.03 20.28 6.24
C ASP A 61 -14.04 20.46 5.08
N ARG A 62 -13.68 19.98 3.87
CA ARG A 62 -14.61 19.93 2.72
C ARG A 62 -15.76 18.97 2.97
N PHE A 63 -15.47 17.78 3.51
CA PHE A 63 -16.48 16.80 3.86
C PHE A 63 -17.47 17.38 4.89
N GLU A 64 -16.99 17.94 5.99
CA GLU A 64 -17.83 18.50 7.04
C GLU A 64 -18.69 19.68 6.54
N LYS A 65 -18.16 20.46 5.59
CA LYS A 65 -18.94 21.52 4.92
C LYS A 65 -20.10 20.95 4.08
N ALA A 66 -19.87 19.83 3.40
CA ALA A 66 -20.90 19.15 2.60
C ALA A 66 -21.88 18.36 3.48
N HIS A 67 -21.44 17.87 4.65
CA HIS A 67 -22.19 17.03 5.60
C HIS A 67 -22.21 17.65 7.00
N PRO A 68 -22.92 18.79 7.22
CA PRO A 68 -22.84 19.59 8.44
C PRO A 68 -23.36 18.88 9.71
N ASN A 69 -23.98 17.71 9.56
CA ASN A 69 -24.41 16.83 10.63
C ASN A 69 -23.35 15.83 11.08
N ILE A 70 -22.23 15.69 10.35
CA ILE A 70 -21.15 14.74 10.66
C ILE A 70 -19.89 15.54 11.03
N THR A 71 -19.31 15.21 12.17
CA THR A 71 -18.00 15.72 12.60
C THR A 71 -16.99 14.59 12.56
N VAL A 72 -15.78 14.85 12.05
CA VAL A 72 -14.72 13.84 11.92
C VAL A 72 -13.56 14.17 12.87
N LYS A 73 -13.30 13.26 13.80
CA LYS A 73 -12.08 13.30 14.62
C LYS A 73 -10.97 12.52 13.90
N VAL A 74 -9.90 13.21 13.56
CA VAL A 74 -8.78 12.64 12.81
C VAL A 74 -7.67 12.20 13.77
N SER A 75 -7.09 11.01 13.53
CA SER A 75 -5.89 10.51 14.21
C SER A 75 -4.88 10.03 13.18
N GLY A 76 -3.75 10.72 13.09
CA GLY A 76 -2.66 10.42 12.15
C GLY A 76 -1.53 9.58 12.75
N ASN A 77 -0.54 9.23 11.91
CA ASN A 77 0.64 8.44 12.30
C ASN A 77 0.28 7.07 12.90
N ILE A 78 -0.71 6.40 12.31
CA ILE A 78 -1.19 5.08 12.70
C ILE A 78 -0.66 4.07 11.67
N ASN A 79 0.34 3.30 12.04
CA ASN A 79 0.81 2.19 11.20
C ASN A 79 -0.14 0.98 11.25
N ASP A 80 0.02 0.04 10.31
CA ASP A 80 -0.85 -1.13 10.19
C ASP A 80 -0.84 -2.03 11.43
N ASP A 81 0.25 -2.11 12.18
CA ASP A 81 0.30 -2.89 13.43
C ASP A 81 -0.61 -2.29 14.50
N LYS A 82 -0.53 -0.98 14.70
CA LYS A 82 -1.38 -0.25 15.64
C LYS A 82 -2.84 -0.28 15.20
N LEU A 83 -3.08 -0.15 13.88
CA LEU A 83 -4.40 -0.28 13.29
C LEU A 83 -4.99 -1.68 13.57
N ASN A 84 -4.24 -2.73 13.26
CA ASN A 84 -4.66 -4.12 13.52
C ASN A 84 -4.97 -4.40 15.00
N GLN A 85 -4.19 -3.82 15.92
CA GLN A 85 -4.46 -3.93 17.36
C GLN A 85 -5.77 -3.26 17.74
N ALA A 86 -6.02 -2.04 17.25
CA ALA A 86 -7.25 -1.29 17.53
C ALA A 86 -8.50 -1.98 16.96
N LEU A 87 -8.43 -2.49 15.73
CA LEU A 87 -9.53 -3.21 15.09
C LEU A 87 -9.91 -4.49 15.86
N ARG A 88 -8.92 -5.20 16.44
CA ARG A 88 -9.17 -6.39 17.29
C ARG A 88 -9.72 -6.04 18.66
N ALA A 89 -9.25 -4.92 19.26
CA ALA A 89 -9.69 -4.50 20.57
C ALA A 89 -11.14 -4.03 20.57
N GLY A 90 -11.59 -3.42 19.46
CA GLY A 90 -12.90 -2.79 19.38
C GLY A 90 -13.02 -1.65 20.38
N GLY A 91 -14.24 -1.22 20.66
CA GLY A 91 -14.56 -0.22 21.69
C GLY A 91 -15.08 1.08 21.11
N SER A 92 -15.68 1.92 21.96
CA SER A 92 -16.36 3.18 21.58
C SER A 92 -15.39 4.26 21.09
N ASP A 93 -14.12 4.19 21.49
CA ASP A 93 -13.09 5.17 21.16
C ASP A 93 -12.19 4.70 20.00
N GLY A 94 -12.48 3.52 19.42
CA GLY A 94 -11.82 2.98 18.24
C GLY A 94 -12.16 3.77 16.97
N PRO A 95 -11.51 3.42 15.83
CA PRO A 95 -11.81 4.03 14.55
C PRO A 95 -13.19 3.62 14.04
N ASP A 96 -13.87 4.54 13.35
CA ASP A 96 -15.04 4.26 12.51
C ASP A 96 -14.61 4.05 11.05
N VAL A 97 -13.68 4.91 10.57
CA VAL A 97 -13.06 4.83 9.25
C VAL A 97 -11.54 4.66 9.39
N VAL A 98 -10.94 3.85 8.57
CA VAL A 98 -9.52 3.54 8.62
C VAL A 98 -8.90 3.56 7.23
N SER A 99 -7.67 4.07 7.10
CA SER A 99 -6.85 3.89 5.91
C SER A 99 -5.62 3.03 6.20
N SER A 100 -5.13 2.31 5.19
CA SER A 100 -3.90 1.53 5.23
C SER A 100 -3.13 1.74 3.93
N PHE A 101 -1.79 1.82 4.02
CA PHE A 101 -0.90 1.91 2.86
C PHE A 101 -0.60 0.55 2.22
N THR A 102 -1.10 -0.55 2.79
CA THR A 102 -0.72 -1.90 2.35
C THR A 102 -1.89 -2.60 1.68
N THR A 103 -2.01 -2.45 0.36
CA THR A 103 -3.04 -3.12 -0.46
C THR A 103 -2.99 -4.63 -0.35
N ALA A 104 -1.79 -5.23 -0.24
CA ALA A 104 -1.62 -6.66 -0.05
C ALA A 104 -2.26 -7.21 1.25
N ASN A 105 -2.59 -6.35 2.22
CA ASN A 105 -3.32 -6.73 3.43
C ASN A 105 -4.84 -6.85 3.22
N VAL A 106 -5.39 -6.45 2.09
CA VAL A 106 -6.84 -6.51 1.82
C VAL A 106 -7.37 -7.94 1.97
N GLY A 107 -6.66 -8.93 1.45
CA GLY A 107 -7.04 -10.33 1.63
C GLY A 107 -7.21 -10.72 3.11
N LYS A 108 -6.28 -10.27 3.95
CA LYS A 108 -6.35 -10.49 5.41
C LYS A 108 -7.49 -9.69 6.06
N PHE A 109 -7.69 -8.42 5.68
CA PHE A 109 -8.76 -7.59 6.24
C PHE A 109 -10.14 -8.10 5.90
N CYS A 110 -10.35 -8.50 4.63
CA CYS A 110 -11.63 -9.02 4.18
C CYS A 110 -11.96 -10.40 4.77
N SER A 111 -10.98 -11.33 4.79
CA SER A 111 -11.20 -12.69 5.26
C SER A 111 -11.40 -12.78 6.78
N SER A 112 -10.64 -11.99 7.56
CA SER A 112 -10.78 -11.96 9.02
C SER A 112 -11.97 -11.14 9.51
N GLY A 113 -12.66 -10.40 8.63
CA GLY A 113 -13.70 -9.46 9.04
C GLY A 113 -13.17 -8.23 9.79
N ALA A 114 -11.88 -7.92 9.65
CA ALA A 114 -11.27 -6.71 10.24
C ALA A 114 -11.80 -5.42 9.61
N PHE A 115 -12.25 -5.49 8.35
CA PHE A 115 -13.01 -4.44 7.68
C PHE A 115 -14.41 -4.93 7.34
N THR A 116 -15.38 -4.02 7.38
CA THR A 116 -16.79 -4.27 7.03
C THR A 116 -16.92 -4.56 5.52
N ASP A 117 -17.83 -5.46 5.15
CA ASP A 117 -18.21 -5.63 3.74
C ASP A 117 -18.94 -4.37 3.25
N LEU A 118 -18.40 -3.71 2.24
CA LEU A 118 -18.91 -2.46 1.71
C LEU A 118 -20.05 -2.64 0.69
N LYS A 119 -20.30 -3.87 0.24
CA LYS A 119 -21.32 -4.15 -0.78
C LYS A 119 -22.70 -3.56 -0.48
N PRO A 120 -23.26 -3.68 0.76
CA PRO A 120 -24.59 -3.10 1.07
C PRO A 120 -24.62 -1.57 0.95
N PHE A 121 -23.50 -0.90 1.27
CA PHE A 121 -23.40 0.56 1.18
C PHE A 121 -23.26 1.02 -0.27
N ILE A 122 -22.43 0.34 -1.07
CA ILE A 122 -22.24 0.57 -2.50
C ILE A 122 -23.58 0.42 -3.26
N GLU A 123 -24.33 -0.63 -2.97
CA GLU A 123 -25.65 -0.87 -3.58
C GLU A 123 -26.67 0.22 -3.18
N LYS A 124 -26.67 0.64 -1.92
CA LYS A 124 -27.56 1.69 -1.39
C LYS A 124 -27.28 3.04 -2.03
N SER A 125 -26.02 3.45 -2.14
CA SER A 125 -25.61 4.72 -2.78
C SER A 125 -25.62 4.66 -4.30
N LYS A 126 -25.73 3.46 -4.88
CA LYS A 126 -25.67 3.20 -6.35
C LYS A 126 -24.34 3.63 -6.97
N LEU A 127 -23.25 3.53 -6.22
CA LEU A 127 -21.90 3.82 -6.73
C LEU A 127 -21.53 2.78 -7.79
N ASP A 128 -21.32 3.26 -9.03
CA ASP A 128 -20.88 2.43 -10.16
C ASP A 128 -19.35 2.30 -10.13
N LEU A 129 -18.88 1.21 -9.55
CA LEU A 129 -17.45 0.99 -9.33
C LEU A 129 -16.65 0.97 -10.64
N GLU A 130 -17.15 0.31 -11.68
CA GLU A 130 -16.46 0.14 -12.96
C GLU A 130 -16.35 1.46 -13.75
N LYS A 131 -17.32 2.37 -13.55
CA LYS A 131 -17.23 3.73 -14.11
C LYS A 131 -16.42 4.68 -13.27
N THR A 132 -16.18 4.36 -12.01
CA THR A 132 -15.48 5.23 -11.07
C THR A 132 -13.99 4.92 -11.03
N PHE A 133 -13.60 3.64 -10.97
CA PHE A 133 -12.24 3.23 -10.71
C PHE A 133 -11.62 2.42 -11.85
N PRO A 134 -10.30 2.53 -12.09
CA PRO A 134 -9.56 1.58 -12.91
C PRO A 134 -9.74 0.15 -12.40
N LYS A 135 -9.81 -0.82 -13.35
CA LYS A 135 -10.01 -2.24 -12.99
C LYS A 135 -8.99 -2.76 -11.97
N VAL A 136 -7.71 -2.44 -12.16
CA VAL A 136 -6.62 -2.91 -11.28
C VAL A 136 -6.82 -2.45 -9.83
N LEU A 137 -7.37 -1.26 -9.61
CA LEU A 137 -7.67 -0.75 -8.28
C LEU A 137 -8.86 -1.50 -7.64
N LEU A 138 -9.81 -1.90 -8.47
CA LEU A 138 -10.91 -2.76 -8.03
C LEU A 138 -10.42 -4.17 -7.67
N ASP A 139 -9.44 -4.69 -8.38
CA ASP A 139 -8.89 -6.02 -8.14
C ASP A 139 -8.24 -6.09 -6.75
N TYR A 140 -7.38 -5.14 -6.36
CA TYR A 140 -6.72 -5.19 -5.06
C TYR A 140 -7.58 -4.73 -3.87
N THR A 141 -8.79 -4.20 -4.09
CA THR A 141 -9.69 -3.76 -2.99
C THR A 141 -10.76 -4.79 -2.63
N GLN A 142 -10.63 -6.00 -3.13
CA GLN A 142 -11.50 -7.14 -2.82
C GLN A 142 -10.71 -8.41 -2.55
N PHE A 143 -11.36 -9.38 -1.93
CA PHE A 143 -10.81 -10.72 -1.74
C PHE A 143 -11.92 -11.77 -1.71
N GLU A 144 -11.79 -12.81 -2.54
CA GLU A 144 -12.78 -13.92 -2.66
C GLU A 144 -14.22 -13.39 -2.84
N GLY A 145 -14.41 -12.37 -3.69
CA GLY A 145 -15.71 -11.76 -4.01
C GLY A 145 -16.26 -10.82 -2.93
N LYS A 146 -15.56 -10.61 -1.83
CA LYS A 146 -15.90 -9.66 -0.77
C LYS A 146 -15.12 -8.36 -0.96
N ARG A 147 -15.84 -7.24 -1.05
CA ARG A 147 -15.23 -5.90 -1.13
C ARG A 147 -15.29 -5.24 0.25
N CYS A 148 -14.16 -5.17 0.91
CA CYS A 148 -14.07 -4.58 2.25
C CYS A 148 -13.31 -3.24 2.29
N ALA A 149 -12.79 -2.79 1.17
CA ALA A 149 -12.12 -1.51 1.03
C ALA A 149 -12.45 -0.85 -0.31
N LEU A 150 -12.22 0.47 -0.40
CA LEU A 150 -12.15 1.22 -1.66
C LEU A 150 -10.76 1.83 -1.81
N PRO A 151 -10.31 2.09 -3.06
CA PRO A 151 -9.04 2.77 -3.31
C PRO A 151 -9.19 4.25 -2.96
N LEU A 152 -8.31 4.76 -2.09
CA LEU A 152 -8.29 6.16 -1.67
C LEU A 152 -7.31 6.97 -2.51
N LEU A 153 -6.10 6.45 -2.69
CA LEU A 153 -5.06 6.97 -3.57
C LEU A 153 -4.41 5.79 -4.30
N THR A 154 -3.74 6.08 -5.39
CA THR A 154 -3.01 5.09 -6.19
C THR A 154 -1.52 5.38 -6.11
N ASP A 155 -0.73 4.36 -5.85
CA ASP A 155 0.73 4.41 -5.98
C ASP A 155 1.12 3.76 -7.31
N ALA A 156 1.87 4.49 -8.12
CA ALA A 156 2.38 4.00 -9.39
C ALA A 156 3.92 4.00 -9.38
N TYR A 157 4.52 2.89 -9.78
CA TYR A 157 5.97 2.75 -9.76
C TYR A 157 6.56 2.98 -11.14
N GLY A 158 7.62 3.82 -11.19
CA GLY A 158 8.33 4.17 -12.43
C GLY A 158 9.84 4.09 -12.26
N LEU A 159 10.54 4.02 -13.39
CA LEU A 159 11.98 4.09 -13.46
C LEU A 159 12.45 5.54 -13.33
N TYR A 160 13.08 5.87 -12.22
CA TYR A 160 13.81 7.13 -12.03
C TYR A 160 15.21 7.02 -12.60
N TYR A 161 15.68 8.08 -13.28
CA TYR A 161 17.04 8.12 -13.80
C TYR A 161 17.65 9.50 -13.74
N ASN A 162 18.97 9.54 -13.52
CA ASN A 162 19.80 10.75 -13.51
C ASN A 162 20.18 11.09 -14.95
N LYS A 163 19.57 12.13 -15.54
CA LYS A 163 19.82 12.56 -16.93
C LYS A 163 21.26 13.04 -17.15
N ASP A 164 21.90 13.63 -16.14
CA ASP A 164 23.28 14.08 -16.25
C ASP A 164 24.25 12.88 -16.31
N ALA A 165 23.97 11.81 -15.54
CA ALA A 165 24.71 10.57 -15.64
C ALA A 165 24.52 9.91 -17.02
N PHE A 166 23.29 9.90 -17.56
CA PHE A 166 22.96 9.43 -18.91
C PHE A 166 23.78 10.20 -19.97
N LYS A 167 23.72 11.52 -19.94
CA LYS A 167 24.48 12.38 -20.85
C LYS A 167 25.99 12.10 -20.80
N LYS A 168 26.53 12.00 -19.59
CA LYS A 168 27.95 11.70 -19.38
C LYS A 168 28.37 10.34 -19.94
N ALA A 169 27.49 9.32 -19.87
CA ALA A 169 27.70 7.98 -20.36
C ALA A 169 27.33 7.81 -21.85
N GLY A 170 26.83 8.86 -22.50
CA GLY A 170 26.38 8.79 -23.90
C GLY A 170 25.10 7.96 -24.10
N VAL A 171 24.26 7.86 -23.09
CA VAL A 171 22.96 7.17 -23.17
C VAL A 171 21.89 8.19 -23.55
N ALA A 172 21.22 7.96 -24.69
CA ALA A 172 20.32 8.93 -25.30
C ALA A 172 18.90 8.91 -24.74
N ALA A 173 18.43 7.77 -24.23
CA ALA A 173 17.06 7.57 -23.75
C ALA A 173 17.02 6.52 -22.63
N PRO A 174 15.97 6.52 -21.77
CA PRO A 174 15.77 5.46 -20.79
C PRO A 174 15.51 4.11 -21.49
N PRO A 175 15.91 3.00 -20.86
CA PRO A 175 15.69 1.65 -21.41
C PRO A 175 14.19 1.32 -21.43
N LYS A 176 13.77 0.55 -22.44
CA LYS A 176 12.39 0.07 -22.58
C LYS A 176 12.27 -1.43 -22.36
N THR A 177 13.35 -2.16 -22.52
CA THR A 177 13.40 -3.60 -22.29
C THR A 177 14.40 -3.94 -21.17
N LEU A 178 14.28 -5.14 -20.63
CA LEU A 178 15.15 -5.61 -19.53
C LEU A 178 16.60 -5.78 -20.01
N SER A 179 16.83 -6.19 -21.26
CA SER A 179 18.19 -6.23 -21.82
C SER A 179 18.80 -4.85 -21.95
N GLU A 180 18.03 -3.86 -22.43
CA GLU A 180 18.47 -2.47 -22.47
C GLU A 180 18.77 -1.92 -21.06
N LEU A 181 17.93 -2.28 -20.05
CA LEU A 181 18.17 -1.88 -18.66
C LEU A 181 19.50 -2.42 -18.14
N ALA A 182 19.80 -3.70 -18.40
CA ALA A 182 21.06 -4.31 -17.98
C ALA A 182 22.28 -3.64 -18.64
N ASP A 183 22.21 -3.34 -19.94
CA ASP A 183 23.25 -2.64 -20.67
C ASP A 183 23.48 -1.22 -20.16
N VAL A 184 22.41 -0.47 -19.94
CA VAL A 184 22.47 0.90 -19.41
C VAL A 184 22.98 0.89 -17.98
N ALA A 185 22.55 -0.06 -17.16
CA ALA A 185 23.04 -0.21 -15.78
C ALA A 185 24.56 -0.41 -15.73
N GLN A 186 25.11 -1.24 -16.60
CA GLN A 186 26.57 -1.43 -16.69
C GLN A 186 27.29 -0.15 -17.15
N LYS A 187 26.79 0.52 -18.19
CA LYS A 187 27.39 1.78 -18.71
C LYS A 187 27.40 2.89 -17.67
N LEU A 188 26.39 2.97 -16.80
CA LEU A 188 26.26 3.99 -15.76
C LEU A 188 27.00 3.63 -14.47
N THR A 189 27.44 2.38 -14.31
CA THR A 189 28.17 1.96 -13.12
C THR A 189 29.59 2.49 -13.15
N VAL A 190 29.95 3.24 -12.12
CA VAL A 190 31.31 3.77 -11.90
C VAL A 190 31.91 3.07 -10.68
N GLU A 191 32.91 2.26 -10.92
CA GLU A 191 33.59 1.51 -9.88
C GLU A 191 34.58 2.38 -9.10
N LYS A 192 34.80 2.03 -7.83
CA LYS A 192 35.78 2.66 -6.94
C LYS A 192 36.43 1.59 -6.06
N GLY A 193 37.54 0.99 -6.53
CA GLY A 193 38.17 -0.12 -5.84
C GLY A 193 37.22 -1.33 -5.75
N ASP A 194 37.01 -1.81 -4.55
CA ASP A 194 36.09 -2.94 -4.25
C ASP A 194 34.62 -2.52 -4.01
N THR A 195 34.28 -1.26 -4.27
CA THR A 195 32.95 -0.69 -4.12
C THR A 195 32.56 0.14 -5.34
N TYR A 196 31.54 0.98 -5.24
CA TYR A 196 31.11 1.86 -6.32
C TYR A 196 31.24 3.32 -5.90
N GLN A 197 31.53 4.19 -6.86
CA GLN A 197 31.27 5.61 -6.77
C GLN A 197 29.80 5.87 -7.10
N GLN A 198 29.29 5.18 -8.14
CA GLN A 198 27.91 5.23 -8.58
C GLN A 198 27.51 3.83 -9.07
N LEU A 199 26.40 3.32 -8.60
CA LEU A 199 25.77 2.13 -9.15
C LEU A 199 24.80 2.54 -10.26
N GLY A 200 24.87 1.89 -11.42
CA GLY A 200 24.06 2.26 -12.60
C GLY A 200 22.56 2.03 -12.40
N PHE A 201 22.21 0.93 -11.73
CA PHE A 201 20.83 0.62 -11.38
C PHE A 201 20.78 -0.14 -10.07
N MET A 202 19.81 0.20 -9.22
CA MET A 202 19.53 -0.55 -8.01
C MET A 202 18.63 -1.74 -8.34
N PRO A 203 19.16 -2.98 -8.31
CA PRO A 203 18.35 -4.16 -8.62
C PRO A 203 17.18 -4.33 -7.69
N ASN A 204 16.15 -5.06 -8.16
CA ASN A 204 14.93 -5.35 -7.42
C ASN A 204 15.24 -5.86 -6.00
N PHE A 205 14.34 -5.60 -5.07
CA PHE A 205 14.40 -5.89 -3.62
C PHE A 205 15.73 -5.60 -2.89
N HIS A 206 16.69 -4.98 -3.57
CA HIS A 206 17.88 -4.36 -2.96
C HIS A 206 17.69 -2.85 -2.77
N GLY A 207 16.71 -2.25 -3.44
CA GLY A 207 16.27 -0.88 -3.20
C GLY A 207 15.40 -0.76 -1.96
N TYR A 208 15.01 0.46 -1.66
CA TYR A 208 13.97 0.75 -0.68
C TYR A 208 12.59 0.53 -1.31
N GLU A 209 11.57 0.25 -0.48
CA GLU A 209 10.17 0.11 -0.88
C GLU A 209 9.91 -0.87 -2.06
N THR A 210 10.91 -1.64 -2.48
CA THR A 210 10.77 -2.58 -3.59
C THR A 210 10.75 -4.02 -3.11
N VAL A 211 9.73 -4.74 -3.55
CA VAL A 211 9.58 -6.19 -3.38
C VAL A 211 9.46 -6.86 -4.75
N VAL A 212 9.49 -8.18 -4.80
CA VAL A 212 9.40 -8.95 -6.06
C VAL A 212 8.22 -8.48 -6.93
N SER A 213 7.08 -8.17 -6.31
CA SER A 213 5.87 -7.74 -7.01
C SER A 213 6.03 -6.48 -7.85
N HIS A 214 6.91 -5.55 -7.45
CA HIS A 214 7.12 -4.31 -8.21
C HIS A 214 7.76 -4.53 -9.58
N TYR A 215 8.44 -5.66 -9.76
CA TYR A 215 9.08 -6.05 -11.01
C TYR A 215 8.22 -6.99 -11.87
N MET A 216 7.30 -7.73 -11.24
CA MET A 216 6.52 -8.74 -11.96
C MET A 216 5.68 -8.19 -13.12
N PRO A 217 5.21 -6.92 -13.14
CA PRO A 217 4.55 -6.38 -14.33
C PRO A 217 5.42 -6.34 -15.60
N SER A 218 6.75 -6.51 -15.48
CA SER A 218 7.65 -6.67 -16.63
C SER A 218 7.40 -7.97 -17.40
N TRP A 219 6.67 -8.92 -16.83
CA TRP A 219 6.21 -10.17 -17.42
C TRP A 219 4.70 -10.33 -17.24
N ASP A 220 4.05 -11.08 -18.12
CA ASP A 220 2.70 -11.61 -17.82
C ASP A 220 2.83 -12.74 -16.79
N HIS A 221 2.12 -12.68 -15.68
CA HIS A 221 2.32 -13.56 -14.53
C HIS A 221 1.08 -13.78 -13.68
N ALA A 222 1.05 -14.91 -12.95
CA ALA A 222 0.04 -15.20 -11.93
C ALA A 222 0.68 -15.84 -10.69
N TYR A 223 0.56 -15.19 -9.54
CA TYR A 223 1.08 -15.71 -8.26
C TYR A 223 0.36 -16.98 -7.78
N PHE A 224 -0.93 -17.07 -8.07
CA PHE A 224 -1.79 -18.17 -7.66
C PHE A 224 -2.56 -18.73 -8.84
N ASP A 225 -2.83 -20.02 -8.80
CA ASP A 225 -3.73 -20.70 -9.75
C ASP A 225 -5.22 -20.44 -9.40
N GLU A 226 -6.11 -20.95 -10.24
CA GLU A 226 -7.57 -20.84 -10.06
C GLU A 226 -8.09 -21.43 -8.72
N ASN A 227 -7.31 -22.31 -8.07
CA ASN A 227 -7.62 -22.91 -6.79
C ASN A 227 -7.00 -22.16 -5.61
N GLY A 228 -6.32 -21.03 -5.87
CA GLY A 228 -5.61 -20.24 -4.88
C GLY A 228 -4.33 -20.91 -4.33
N LYS A 229 -3.75 -21.83 -5.09
CA LYS A 229 -2.44 -22.44 -4.83
C LYS A 229 -1.34 -21.61 -5.47
N SER A 230 -0.18 -21.57 -4.81
CA SER A 230 0.97 -20.86 -5.35
C SER A 230 1.39 -21.40 -6.72
N ASN A 231 1.41 -20.53 -7.72
CA ASN A 231 1.75 -20.84 -9.11
C ASN A 231 3.22 -20.51 -9.48
N ILE A 232 4.00 -20.00 -8.52
CA ILE A 232 5.35 -19.47 -8.76
C ILE A 232 6.37 -20.48 -9.30
N ALA A 233 6.10 -21.76 -9.16
CA ALA A 233 6.97 -22.82 -9.70
C ALA A 233 6.50 -23.34 -11.07
N GLN A 234 5.26 -23.07 -11.46
CA GLN A 234 4.64 -23.49 -12.71
C GLN A 234 4.63 -22.35 -13.75
N ASP A 235 4.47 -21.13 -13.32
CA ASP A 235 4.52 -19.95 -14.16
C ASP A 235 5.97 -19.59 -14.52
N PRO A 236 6.36 -19.62 -15.80
CA PRO A 236 7.74 -19.38 -16.23
C PRO A 236 8.25 -17.98 -15.90
N ALA A 237 7.35 -16.98 -15.78
CA ALA A 237 7.71 -15.60 -15.48
C ALA A 237 8.56 -15.46 -14.21
N PHE A 238 8.29 -16.26 -13.18
CA PHE A 238 9.09 -16.23 -11.95
C PHE A 238 10.51 -16.77 -12.15
N ALA A 239 10.67 -17.87 -12.89
CA ALA A 239 12.00 -18.40 -13.21
C ALA A 239 12.80 -17.43 -14.08
N GLU A 240 12.15 -16.78 -15.04
CA GLU A 240 12.76 -15.76 -15.91
C GLU A 240 13.17 -14.54 -15.08
N MET A 241 12.29 -14.01 -14.25
CA MET A 241 12.57 -12.87 -13.38
C MET A 241 13.77 -13.14 -12.47
N PHE A 242 13.81 -14.26 -11.74
CA PHE A 242 14.94 -14.59 -10.86
C PHE A 242 16.22 -14.84 -11.63
N THR A 243 16.13 -15.45 -12.83
CA THR A 243 17.29 -15.63 -13.71
C THR A 243 17.83 -14.29 -14.18
N TYR A 244 16.97 -13.40 -14.66
CA TYR A 244 17.34 -12.04 -15.06
C TYR A 244 17.97 -11.27 -13.90
N GLN A 245 17.30 -11.23 -12.75
CA GLN A 245 17.75 -10.54 -11.56
C GLN A 245 19.14 -11.01 -11.13
N LYS A 246 19.36 -12.34 -11.06
CA LYS A 246 20.68 -12.87 -10.70
C LYS A 246 21.76 -12.49 -11.72
N LYS A 247 21.48 -12.58 -13.02
CA LYS A 247 22.42 -12.16 -14.08
C LYS A 247 22.76 -10.66 -13.95
N LEU A 248 21.76 -9.81 -13.67
CA LEU A 248 21.96 -8.38 -13.47
C LEU A 248 22.85 -8.12 -12.26
N VAL A 249 22.55 -8.73 -11.10
CA VAL A 249 23.35 -8.60 -9.88
C VAL A 249 24.79 -9.08 -10.11
N ASP A 250 24.98 -10.22 -10.76
CA ASP A 250 26.31 -10.77 -11.09
C ASP A 250 27.09 -9.81 -12.00
N SER A 251 26.44 -9.23 -13.01
CA SER A 251 27.05 -8.29 -13.98
C SER A 251 27.47 -6.96 -13.32
N LEU A 252 26.81 -6.58 -12.24
CA LEU A 252 27.13 -5.38 -11.46
C LEU A 252 28.16 -5.63 -10.36
N GLY A 253 28.76 -6.83 -10.26
CA GLY A 253 29.82 -7.16 -9.31
C GLY A 253 29.42 -8.14 -8.20
N GLY A 254 28.20 -8.69 -8.27
CA GLY A 254 27.69 -9.77 -7.44
C GLY A 254 27.09 -9.32 -6.11
N TYR A 255 26.30 -10.22 -5.54
CA TYR A 255 25.49 -10.01 -4.33
C TYR A 255 26.27 -9.38 -3.16
N THR A 256 27.46 -9.92 -2.83
CA THR A 256 28.23 -9.46 -1.68
C THR A 256 28.70 -8.01 -1.82
N ARG A 257 29.14 -7.61 -3.02
CA ARG A 257 29.59 -6.25 -3.32
C ARG A 257 28.42 -5.28 -3.27
N LEU A 258 27.29 -5.67 -3.86
CA LEU A 258 26.05 -4.88 -3.86
C LEU A 258 25.55 -4.63 -2.45
N GLU A 259 25.41 -5.66 -1.61
CA GLU A 259 24.92 -5.52 -0.23
C GLU A 259 25.88 -4.70 0.64
N LYS A 260 27.20 -4.83 0.45
CA LYS A 260 28.18 -3.97 1.13
C LYS A 260 27.97 -2.50 0.77
N TYR A 261 27.68 -2.20 -0.50
CA TYR A 261 27.42 -0.84 -0.96
C TYR A 261 26.07 -0.31 -0.43
N ARG A 262 25.02 -1.13 -0.51
CA ARG A 262 23.71 -0.81 0.06
C ARG A 262 23.80 -0.42 1.54
N GLY A 263 24.66 -1.08 2.30
CA GLY A 263 24.91 -0.73 3.70
C GLY A 263 25.49 0.69 3.94
N THR A 264 25.85 1.42 2.88
CA THR A 264 26.29 2.83 2.96
C THR A 264 25.20 3.84 2.67
N PHE A 265 23.99 3.39 2.31
CA PHE A 265 22.89 4.27 1.94
C PHE A 265 22.35 5.05 3.13
N GLY A 266 21.86 6.25 2.86
CA GLY A 266 21.18 7.08 3.83
C GLY A 266 19.74 6.60 4.10
N ASP A 267 19.01 7.40 4.85
CA ASP A 267 17.61 7.15 5.17
C ASP A 267 16.75 7.17 3.88
N GLU A 268 15.86 6.18 3.76
CA GLU A 268 14.93 6.04 2.65
C GLU A 268 14.06 7.29 2.44
N TRP A 269 13.55 7.84 3.52
CA TRP A 269 12.65 9.00 3.52
C TRP A 269 13.37 10.33 3.69
N GLY A 270 14.70 10.30 3.70
CA GLY A 270 15.55 11.47 3.96
C GLY A 270 16.20 12.06 2.70
N ALA A 271 16.77 13.25 2.86
CA ALA A 271 17.53 13.93 1.80
C ALA A 271 18.78 13.14 1.33
N LYS A 272 19.28 12.21 2.16
CA LYS A 272 20.45 11.36 1.83
C LYS A 272 20.07 10.04 1.16
N HIS A 273 18.89 9.95 0.59
CA HIS A 273 18.50 8.80 -0.22
C HIS A 273 19.52 8.54 -1.35
N PRO A 274 19.90 7.28 -1.67
CA PRO A 274 20.99 6.98 -2.60
C PRO A 274 20.79 7.55 -4.01
N PHE A 275 19.55 7.63 -4.49
CA PHE A 275 19.27 8.31 -5.76
C PHE A 275 19.49 9.84 -5.63
N HIS A 276 19.03 10.48 -4.55
CA HIS A 276 19.17 11.91 -4.34
C HIS A 276 20.66 12.36 -4.27
N THR A 277 21.52 11.48 -3.77
CA THR A 277 22.97 11.75 -3.64
C THR A 277 23.78 11.33 -4.86
N GLY A 278 23.14 10.76 -5.90
CA GLY A 278 23.81 10.22 -7.08
C GLY A 278 24.60 8.92 -6.83
N GLN A 279 24.46 8.29 -5.65
CA GLN A 279 25.03 6.96 -5.40
C GLN A 279 24.42 5.89 -6.33
N VAL A 280 23.17 6.09 -6.74
CA VAL A 280 22.43 5.23 -7.67
C VAL A 280 21.95 6.10 -8.84
N ALA A 281 22.25 5.68 -10.08
CA ALA A 281 21.88 6.44 -11.28
C ALA A 281 20.47 6.15 -11.78
N MET A 282 19.99 4.92 -11.57
CA MET A 282 18.62 4.49 -11.89
C MET A 282 18.04 3.62 -10.79
N GLN A 283 16.76 3.77 -10.50
CA GLN A 283 16.02 2.91 -9.57
C GLN A 283 14.53 2.87 -9.92
N LEU A 284 13.85 1.83 -9.49
CA LEU A 284 12.39 1.77 -9.44
C LEU A 284 11.92 2.40 -8.13
N ASP A 285 10.94 3.33 -8.20
CA ASP A 285 10.37 3.97 -7.02
C ASP A 285 8.96 4.50 -7.33
N GLY A 286 8.19 4.84 -6.31
CA GLY A 286 6.87 5.43 -6.45
C GLY A 286 6.90 6.92 -6.81
N GLU A 287 5.74 7.46 -7.20
CA GLU A 287 5.59 8.85 -7.65
C GLU A 287 5.98 9.89 -6.59
N TRP A 288 5.87 9.55 -5.30
CA TRP A 288 6.26 10.42 -4.17
C TRP A 288 7.74 10.82 -4.21
N ARG A 289 8.60 10.01 -4.85
CA ARG A 289 10.04 10.30 -4.95
C ARG A 289 10.33 11.61 -5.68
N LEU A 290 9.47 12.05 -6.61
CA LEU A 290 9.60 13.36 -7.26
C LEU A 290 9.54 14.50 -6.24
N GLY A 291 8.52 14.51 -5.39
CA GLY A 291 8.38 15.53 -4.36
C GLY A 291 9.51 15.49 -3.33
N MET A 292 9.92 14.29 -2.92
CA MET A 292 11.02 14.11 -1.98
C MET A 292 12.38 14.57 -2.55
N ALA A 293 12.61 14.31 -3.83
CA ALA A 293 13.84 14.78 -4.50
C ALA A 293 13.86 16.31 -4.63
N GLU A 294 12.71 16.94 -4.90
CA GLU A 294 12.54 18.39 -4.90
C GLU A 294 12.83 18.98 -3.51
N ASP A 295 12.21 18.42 -2.47
CA ASP A 295 12.40 18.85 -1.07
C ASP A 295 13.87 18.63 -0.59
N ALA A 296 14.55 17.61 -1.12
CA ALA A 296 15.96 17.33 -0.84
C ALA A 296 16.93 18.26 -1.59
N GLY A 297 16.45 19.02 -2.58
CA GLY A 297 17.28 19.91 -3.38
C GLY A 297 18.29 19.15 -4.25
N VAL A 298 17.87 18.06 -4.90
CA VAL A 298 18.72 17.27 -5.81
C VAL A 298 19.30 18.16 -6.91
N ASP A 299 20.60 18.08 -7.15
CA ASP A 299 21.37 19.00 -7.99
C ASP A 299 21.54 18.53 -9.46
N PHE A 300 20.93 17.40 -9.85
CA PHE A 300 20.93 16.89 -11.22
C PHE A 300 19.51 16.83 -11.81
N GLU A 301 19.41 16.79 -13.13
CA GLU A 301 18.13 16.67 -13.81
C GLU A 301 17.58 15.22 -13.71
N ILE A 302 16.38 15.10 -13.11
CA ILE A 302 15.69 13.80 -12.93
C ILE A 302 14.81 13.52 -14.15
N GLY A 303 14.93 12.30 -14.68
CA GLY A 303 13.97 11.73 -15.62
C GLY A 303 13.13 10.64 -14.94
N VAL A 304 11.92 10.45 -15.46
CA VAL A 304 11.02 9.36 -15.09
C VAL A 304 10.53 8.68 -16.36
N ALA A 305 10.45 7.35 -16.33
CA ALA A 305 9.95 6.52 -17.44
C ALA A 305 9.19 5.32 -16.87
N PRO A 306 8.35 4.63 -17.65
CA PRO A 306 7.82 3.34 -17.24
C PRO A 306 8.95 2.34 -16.97
N MET A 307 8.69 1.35 -16.11
CA MET A 307 9.63 0.25 -15.89
C MET A 307 9.81 -0.53 -17.20
N PRO A 308 11.06 -0.92 -17.58
CA PRO A 308 11.29 -1.79 -18.73
C PRO A 308 10.56 -3.12 -18.62
N VAL A 309 10.07 -3.62 -19.73
CA VAL A 309 9.37 -4.91 -19.84
C VAL A 309 10.32 -6.01 -20.38
N ALA A 310 9.92 -7.27 -20.29
CA ALA A 310 10.64 -8.38 -20.93
C ALA A 310 10.83 -8.12 -22.43
N ASP A 311 11.92 -8.62 -23.01
CA ASP A 311 12.29 -8.27 -24.39
C ASP A 311 11.25 -8.73 -25.43
N ASP A 312 10.54 -9.81 -25.15
CA ASP A 312 9.44 -10.34 -25.95
C ASP A 312 8.08 -9.65 -25.68
N GLU A 313 8.03 -8.79 -24.66
CA GLU A 313 6.86 -7.97 -24.32
C GLU A 313 7.01 -6.48 -24.65
N ALA A 314 7.92 -6.13 -25.55
CA ALA A 314 8.25 -4.73 -25.88
C ALA A 314 7.02 -3.89 -26.29
N ASP A 315 5.99 -4.49 -26.87
CA ASP A 315 4.75 -3.82 -27.27
C ASP A 315 3.88 -3.38 -26.07
N SER A 316 4.09 -3.97 -24.89
CA SER A 316 3.39 -3.62 -23.64
C SER A 316 4.13 -2.57 -22.79
N TYR A 317 5.20 -1.97 -23.34
CA TYR A 317 5.92 -0.91 -22.63
C TYR A 317 5.03 0.29 -22.30
N GLY A 318 5.00 0.66 -21.05
CA GLY A 318 4.12 1.70 -20.50
C GLY A 318 3.32 1.18 -19.31
N LYS A 319 3.18 -0.14 -19.19
CA LYS A 319 2.57 -0.79 -18.02
C LYS A 319 3.49 -0.70 -16.79
N GLY A 320 2.93 -0.89 -15.60
CA GLY A 320 3.72 -0.91 -14.37
C GLY A 320 2.98 -1.52 -13.19
N TYR A 321 3.65 -1.49 -12.04
CA TYR A 321 3.06 -1.93 -10.77
C TYR A 321 2.23 -0.82 -10.17
N LEU A 322 1.03 -1.18 -9.73
CA LEU A 322 0.12 -0.30 -8.99
C LEU A 322 -0.18 -0.90 -7.62
N SER A 323 -0.13 -0.04 -6.63
CA SER A 323 -0.66 -0.28 -5.29
C SER A 323 -1.43 0.95 -4.82
N GLY A 324 -1.45 1.25 -3.55
CA GLY A 324 -2.01 2.52 -3.08
C GLY A 324 -2.51 2.48 -1.65
N THR A 325 -3.13 3.56 -1.27
CA THR A 325 -3.82 3.67 0.00
C THR A 325 -5.25 3.21 -0.15
N ILE A 326 -5.67 2.32 0.72
CA ILE A 326 -7.06 1.85 0.83
C ILE A 326 -7.76 2.49 2.01
N VAL A 327 -9.09 2.56 1.94
CA VAL A 327 -9.95 3.00 3.04
C VAL A 327 -11.08 2.02 3.25
N GLY A 328 -11.43 1.78 4.52
CA GLY A 328 -12.49 0.88 4.91
C GLY A 328 -13.18 1.30 6.21
N ILE A 329 -14.21 0.58 6.59
CA ILE A 329 -15.03 0.82 7.78
C ILE A 329 -14.73 -0.24 8.82
N ALA A 330 -14.49 0.19 10.06
CA ALA A 330 -14.28 -0.72 11.19
C ALA A 330 -15.61 -1.44 11.55
N PRO A 331 -15.61 -2.78 11.70
CA PRO A 331 -16.84 -3.53 11.96
C PRO A 331 -17.46 -3.23 13.32
N ALA A 332 -16.65 -2.76 14.28
CA ALA A 332 -17.12 -2.34 15.62
C ALA A 332 -17.84 -0.98 15.63
N SER A 333 -17.75 -0.20 14.54
CA SER A 333 -18.41 1.08 14.42
C SER A 333 -19.93 0.94 14.54
N LYS A 334 -20.53 1.75 15.40
CA LYS A 334 -21.99 1.91 15.51
C LYS A 334 -22.55 3.01 14.60
N LYS A 335 -21.67 3.62 13.78
CA LYS A 335 -21.96 4.80 12.94
C LYS A 335 -21.63 4.50 11.48
N GLN A 336 -21.86 3.27 11.05
CA GLN A 336 -21.42 2.78 9.74
C GLN A 336 -21.99 3.57 8.55
N ASN A 337 -23.22 4.09 8.64
CA ASN A 337 -23.78 4.96 7.60
C ASN A 337 -22.99 6.28 7.47
N ALA A 338 -22.69 6.97 8.59
CA ALA A 338 -21.89 8.19 8.56
C ALA A 338 -20.42 7.91 8.15
N ALA A 339 -19.87 6.75 8.54
CA ALA A 339 -18.56 6.28 8.09
C ALA A 339 -18.54 6.05 6.58
N TRP A 340 -19.62 5.49 6.02
CA TRP A 340 -19.75 5.30 4.57
C TRP A 340 -19.82 6.64 3.83
N GLU A 341 -20.55 7.63 4.31
CA GLU A 341 -20.60 8.96 3.69
C GLU A 341 -19.20 9.58 3.56
N LEU A 342 -18.35 9.41 4.58
CA LEU A 342 -16.95 9.85 4.50
C LEU A 342 -16.13 9.03 3.50
N VAL A 343 -16.27 7.69 3.53
CA VAL A 343 -15.56 6.81 2.58
C VAL A 343 -15.95 7.14 1.15
N GLU A 344 -17.24 7.23 0.86
CA GLU A 344 -17.76 7.55 -0.48
C GLU A 344 -17.28 8.92 -0.95
N PHE A 345 -17.36 9.95 -0.11
CA PHE A 345 -16.86 11.29 -0.43
C PHE A 345 -15.36 11.28 -0.77
N MET A 346 -14.54 10.67 0.07
CA MET A 346 -13.08 10.67 -0.12
C MET A 346 -12.64 9.87 -1.34
N THR A 347 -13.45 8.90 -1.79
CA THR A 347 -13.05 7.95 -2.86
C THR A 347 -13.77 8.19 -4.18
N SER A 348 -14.89 8.91 -4.24
CA SER A 348 -15.70 9.03 -5.46
C SER A 348 -16.10 10.46 -5.81
N ASP A 349 -16.06 11.43 -4.89
CA ASP A 349 -16.24 12.83 -5.24
C ASP A 349 -14.99 13.35 -5.97
N THR A 350 -15.16 13.72 -7.24
CA THR A 350 -14.03 14.08 -8.10
C THR A 350 -13.24 15.27 -7.57
N GLU A 351 -13.91 16.30 -7.04
CA GLU A 351 -13.23 17.47 -6.49
C GLU A 351 -12.44 17.11 -5.23
N ALA A 352 -13.03 16.30 -4.35
CA ALA A 352 -12.35 15.81 -3.15
C ALA A 352 -11.11 14.97 -3.50
N VAL A 353 -11.23 14.02 -4.45
CA VAL A 353 -10.13 13.17 -4.91
C VAL A 353 -9.01 14.01 -5.53
N VAL A 354 -9.32 14.95 -6.45
CA VAL A 354 -8.32 15.81 -7.10
C VAL A 354 -7.60 16.70 -6.08
N ASN A 355 -8.35 17.33 -5.18
CA ASN A 355 -7.75 18.20 -4.15
C ASN A 355 -6.87 17.41 -3.18
N PHE A 356 -7.30 16.21 -2.79
CA PHE A 356 -6.53 15.34 -1.93
C PHE A 356 -5.24 14.86 -2.61
N SER A 357 -5.34 14.40 -3.86
CA SER A 357 -4.18 13.99 -4.67
C SER A 357 -3.16 15.13 -4.84
N ASN A 358 -3.62 16.34 -5.14
CA ASN A 358 -2.75 17.52 -5.22
C ASN A 358 -2.04 17.82 -3.90
N GLY A 359 -2.74 17.66 -2.77
CA GLY A 359 -2.19 17.96 -1.44
C GLY A 359 -1.18 16.92 -0.95
N ILE A 360 -1.43 15.64 -1.24
CA ILE A 360 -0.53 14.51 -0.89
C ILE A 360 0.59 14.36 -1.94
N ARG A 361 0.42 14.88 -3.16
CA ARG A 361 1.28 14.63 -4.34
C ARG A 361 1.29 13.16 -4.75
N ASN A 362 0.11 12.56 -4.84
CA ASN A 362 -0.08 11.14 -5.13
C ASN A 362 -1.10 10.95 -6.26
N VAL A 363 -1.00 9.84 -7.01
CA VAL A 363 -1.89 9.56 -8.14
C VAL A 363 -3.33 9.41 -7.66
N PRO A 364 -4.30 10.09 -8.30
CA PRO A 364 -5.71 9.92 -7.93
C PRO A 364 -6.23 8.53 -8.27
N SER A 365 -7.22 8.08 -7.52
CA SER A 365 -7.77 6.73 -7.64
C SER A 365 -8.94 6.59 -8.63
N THR A 366 -9.53 7.70 -9.12
CA THR A 366 -10.71 7.61 -9.99
C THR A 366 -10.39 7.96 -11.44
N LEU A 367 -11.07 7.29 -12.40
CA LEU A 367 -10.94 7.52 -13.84
C LEU A 367 -11.12 9.01 -14.23
N GLN A 368 -12.08 9.68 -13.59
CA GLN A 368 -12.34 11.08 -13.85
C GLN A 368 -11.25 11.99 -13.29
N ALA A 369 -10.74 11.70 -12.10
CA ALA A 369 -9.68 12.50 -11.50
C ALA A 369 -8.33 12.32 -12.19
N LEU A 370 -8.01 11.11 -12.69
CA LEU A 370 -6.78 10.82 -13.46
C LEU A 370 -6.62 11.72 -14.70
N THR A 371 -7.71 12.19 -15.27
CA THR A 371 -7.73 13.07 -16.46
C THR A 371 -8.14 14.50 -16.15
N SER A 372 -8.23 14.88 -14.88
CA SER A 372 -8.68 16.21 -14.47
C SER A 372 -7.67 17.29 -14.85
N PRO A 373 -8.11 18.39 -15.47
CA PRO A 373 -7.25 19.54 -15.73
C PRO A 373 -6.87 20.32 -14.45
N ASP A 374 -7.49 20.01 -13.32
CA ASP A 374 -7.23 20.63 -12.02
C ASP A 374 -6.10 19.93 -11.23
N LEU A 375 -5.52 18.87 -11.77
CA LEU A 375 -4.29 18.28 -11.24
C LEU A 375 -3.11 19.25 -11.39
N LYS A 376 -2.36 19.43 -10.31
CA LYS A 376 -1.26 20.40 -10.18
C LYS A 376 0.07 19.72 -9.95
N PHE A 377 0.41 18.77 -10.81
CA PHE A 377 1.64 18.00 -10.70
C PHE A 377 2.76 18.56 -11.58
N ASP A 378 4.00 18.23 -11.20
CA ASP A 378 5.16 18.38 -12.07
C ASP A 378 4.92 17.62 -13.40
N PRO A 379 5.36 18.16 -14.57
CA PRO A 379 5.16 17.47 -15.86
C PRO A 379 5.69 16.04 -15.91
N ARG A 380 6.73 15.69 -15.13
CA ARG A 380 7.27 14.32 -15.04
C ARG A 380 6.28 13.35 -14.39
N PHE A 381 5.33 13.86 -13.61
CA PHE A 381 4.29 13.06 -12.97
C PHE A 381 3.32 12.42 -13.98
N GLN A 382 3.27 12.95 -15.22
CA GLN A 382 2.44 12.38 -16.29
C GLN A 382 2.76 10.90 -16.54
N THR A 383 4.02 10.49 -16.40
CA THR A 383 4.41 9.08 -16.53
C THR A 383 3.63 8.16 -15.55
N PHE A 384 3.42 8.60 -14.32
CA PHE A 384 2.68 7.82 -13.32
C PHE A 384 1.18 7.80 -13.60
N LEU A 385 0.62 8.92 -14.10
CA LEU A 385 -0.78 8.96 -14.55
C LEU A 385 -1.02 8.02 -15.74
N ASP A 386 -0.06 7.94 -16.66
CA ASP A 386 -0.12 7.07 -17.84
C ASP A 386 -0.03 5.59 -17.41
N ILE A 387 0.90 5.26 -16.49
CA ILE A 387 1.00 3.91 -15.90
C ILE A 387 -0.30 3.52 -15.20
N ALA A 388 -0.90 4.42 -14.42
CA ALA A 388 -2.16 4.14 -13.70
C ALA A 388 -3.35 3.89 -14.64
N GLN A 389 -3.28 4.39 -15.87
CA GLN A 389 -4.32 4.22 -16.89
C GLN A 389 -4.00 3.09 -17.88
N HIS A 390 -2.79 2.54 -17.84
CA HIS A 390 -2.40 1.49 -18.79
C HIS A 390 -3.20 0.20 -18.52
N PRO A 391 -3.84 -0.41 -19.53
CA PRO A 391 -4.75 -1.52 -19.33
C PRO A 391 -4.08 -2.81 -18.81
N GLU A 392 -2.76 -2.94 -19.03
CA GLU A 392 -1.96 -4.09 -18.59
C GLU A 392 -1.15 -3.79 -17.33
N SER A 393 -1.31 -2.63 -16.71
CA SER A 393 -0.75 -2.39 -15.38
C SER A 393 -1.37 -3.35 -14.37
N SER A 394 -0.57 -3.86 -13.47
CA SER A 394 -0.99 -4.92 -12.55
C SER A 394 -0.63 -4.61 -11.10
N THR A 395 -1.13 -5.43 -10.21
CA THR A 395 -0.93 -5.33 -8.77
C THR A 395 -0.58 -6.69 -8.19
N SER A 396 -0.29 -6.73 -6.89
CA SER A 396 -0.10 -8.00 -6.17
C SER A 396 -1.44 -8.68 -5.89
N ASP A 397 -1.47 -9.99 -6.03
CA ASP A 397 -2.63 -10.78 -5.66
C ASP A 397 -2.91 -10.71 -4.15
N GLY A 398 -4.18 -10.62 -3.79
CA GLY A 398 -4.61 -10.72 -2.40
C GLY A 398 -4.39 -12.12 -1.83
N ALA A 399 -3.95 -12.21 -0.57
CA ALA A 399 -3.84 -13.46 0.15
C ALA A 399 -4.39 -13.34 1.57
N VAL A 400 -4.95 -14.43 2.10
CA VAL A 400 -5.55 -14.46 3.45
C VAL A 400 -4.55 -14.08 4.57
N ASN A 401 -3.25 -14.27 4.34
CA ASN A 401 -2.16 -13.89 5.24
C ASN A 401 -1.45 -12.58 4.84
N GLY A 402 -2.06 -11.80 3.95
CA GLY A 402 -1.50 -10.55 3.45
C GLY A 402 -0.24 -10.73 2.62
N ALA A 403 0.71 -9.80 2.73
CA ALA A 403 1.95 -9.76 1.95
C ALA A 403 2.98 -10.85 2.29
N THR A 404 2.67 -11.82 3.17
CA THR A 404 3.65 -12.81 3.64
C THR A 404 4.30 -13.60 2.50
N TYR A 405 3.56 -13.93 1.44
CA TYR A 405 4.10 -14.66 0.29
C TYR A 405 5.17 -13.86 -0.47
N GLN A 406 5.03 -12.54 -0.55
CA GLN A 406 6.01 -11.66 -1.20
C GLN A 406 7.33 -11.65 -0.45
N LEU A 407 7.29 -11.58 0.89
CA LEU A 407 8.49 -11.68 1.73
C LEU A 407 9.16 -13.04 1.59
N THR A 408 8.37 -14.13 1.51
CA THR A 408 8.89 -15.48 1.28
C THR A 408 9.62 -15.59 -0.08
N LEU A 409 9.06 -14.96 -1.13
CA LEU A 409 9.70 -14.87 -2.44
C LEU A 409 10.98 -14.04 -2.41
N GLN A 410 10.98 -12.91 -1.73
CA GLN A 410 12.15 -12.06 -1.58
C GLN A 410 13.29 -12.78 -0.87
N ASP A 411 12.98 -13.46 0.23
CA ASP A 411 13.96 -14.28 0.96
C ASP A 411 14.55 -15.38 0.08
N PHE A 412 13.73 -16.02 -0.74
CA PHE A 412 14.19 -16.97 -1.74
C PHE A 412 15.14 -16.31 -2.75
N GLY A 413 14.79 -15.13 -3.27
CA GLY A 413 15.62 -14.36 -4.21
C GLY A 413 17.02 -14.10 -3.65
N TYR A 414 17.14 -13.62 -2.44
CA TYR A 414 18.42 -13.41 -1.76
C TYR A 414 19.23 -14.73 -1.63
N GLN A 415 18.57 -15.86 -1.32
CA GLN A 415 19.27 -17.15 -1.23
C GLN A 415 19.77 -17.61 -2.60
N TYR A 416 19.00 -17.38 -3.66
CA TYR A 416 19.37 -17.72 -5.02
C TYR A 416 20.51 -16.85 -5.54
N GLU A 417 20.41 -15.53 -5.38
CA GLU A 417 21.45 -14.59 -5.83
C GLU A 417 22.81 -14.83 -5.19
N LYS A 418 22.87 -15.09 -3.88
CA LYS A 418 24.13 -15.40 -3.20
C LYS A 418 24.64 -16.84 -3.42
N GLY A 419 23.93 -17.64 -4.24
CA GLY A 419 24.33 -18.99 -4.61
C GLY A 419 24.10 -20.05 -3.53
N ALA A 420 23.33 -19.76 -2.48
CA ALA A 420 22.93 -20.75 -1.48
C ALA A 420 21.89 -21.74 -2.03
N VAL A 421 21.05 -21.31 -2.95
CA VAL A 421 20.18 -22.16 -3.77
C VAL A 421 20.82 -22.27 -5.16
N LYS A 422 21.11 -23.49 -5.61
CA LYS A 422 21.76 -23.74 -6.90
C LYS A 422 20.77 -24.14 -8.00
N ASP A 423 19.73 -24.86 -7.63
CA ASP A 423 18.66 -25.29 -8.51
C ASP A 423 17.46 -24.37 -8.34
N LEU A 424 17.25 -23.52 -9.35
CA LEU A 424 16.18 -22.52 -9.33
C LEU A 424 14.80 -23.17 -9.25
N GLN A 425 14.55 -24.20 -10.09
CA GLN A 425 13.24 -24.84 -10.17
C GLN A 425 12.88 -25.56 -8.84
N ALA A 426 13.81 -26.36 -8.32
CA ALA A 426 13.61 -27.01 -7.02
C ALA A 426 13.43 -26.00 -5.88
N GLY A 427 14.11 -24.84 -5.96
CA GLY A 427 13.96 -23.73 -5.04
C GLY A 427 12.57 -23.10 -5.10
N LEU A 428 12.07 -22.79 -6.30
CA LEU A 428 10.72 -22.26 -6.51
C LEU A 428 9.64 -23.22 -6.02
N GLU A 429 9.77 -24.53 -6.32
CA GLU A 429 8.85 -25.56 -5.83
C GLU A 429 8.81 -25.63 -4.29
N LYS A 430 9.96 -25.53 -3.63
CA LYS A 430 10.03 -25.51 -2.16
C LYS A 430 9.36 -24.25 -1.61
N THR A 431 9.59 -23.11 -2.25
CA THR A 431 9.03 -21.81 -1.87
C THR A 431 7.52 -21.80 -2.07
N ALA A 432 7.00 -22.35 -3.17
CA ALA A 432 5.58 -22.52 -3.43
C ALA A 432 4.88 -23.34 -2.32
N ARG A 433 5.47 -24.49 -1.96
CA ARG A 433 4.95 -25.31 -0.85
C ARG A 433 4.95 -24.57 0.50
N GLN A 434 5.94 -23.71 0.74
CA GLN A 434 5.99 -22.90 1.96
C GLN A 434 4.86 -21.87 1.95
N ILE A 435 4.64 -21.17 0.83
CA ILE A 435 3.55 -20.20 0.66
C ILE A 435 2.20 -20.87 0.89
N ASP A 436 1.94 -22.01 0.23
CA ASP A 436 0.71 -22.79 0.40
C ASP A 436 0.47 -23.20 1.85
N THR A 437 1.54 -23.64 2.54
CA THR A 437 1.47 -24.03 3.96
C THR A 437 1.08 -22.85 4.84
N ASP A 438 1.64 -21.67 4.59
CA ASP A 438 1.39 -20.50 5.42
C ASP A 438 -0.01 -19.90 5.14
N ILE A 439 -0.49 -19.97 3.90
CA ILE A 439 -1.88 -19.66 3.55
C ILE A 439 -2.86 -20.62 4.24
N ALA A 440 -2.59 -21.94 4.20
CA ALA A 440 -3.43 -22.93 4.86
C ALA A 440 -3.50 -22.73 6.38
N LYS A 441 -2.37 -22.41 7.03
CA LYS A 441 -2.35 -22.06 8.46
C LYS A 441 -3.15 -20.79 8.78
N ALA A 442 -3.15 -19.81 7.88
CA ALA A 442 -3.91 -18.58 8.07
C ALA A 442 -5.43 -18.83 7.92
N LYS A 443 -5.83 -19.68 6.97
CA LYS A 443 -7.24 -20.10 6.79
C LYS A 443 -7.80 -20.91 7.96
N ALA A 444 -6.93 -21.57 8.74
CA ALA A 444 -7.33 -22.41 9.90
C ALA A 444 -7.50 -21.61 11.21
N LYS A 445 -7.19 -20.34 11.24
CA LYS A 445 -7.32 -19.43 12.40
C LYS A 445 -8.59 -18.61 12.33
#